data_92168cd6e135b6881315f0320cadb43e
#
_entry.id   92168cd6e135b6881315f0320cadb43e
#
_cell.length_a   1.000
_cell.length_b   1.000
_cell.length_c   1.000
_cell.angle_alpha   90.00
_cell.angle_beta   90.00
_cell.angle_gamma   90.00
#
_symmetry.space_group_name_H-M   'P 1'
#
loop_
_entity.id
_entity.type
_entity.pdbx_description
1 polymer ?
#
loop_
_entity_poly.entity_id
_entity_poly.type
_entity_poly.pdbx_seq_one_letter_code
_entity_poly.pdbx_strand_id
1 'polypeptide(L)'
;MSQNSLLNVSNNELEIIEFLIDEKQPDGSAYSGRYGINVAKVLEIIRMPKVTELPEVQHPSVLGAFNLRSRIIPLVDLAMWLGKTHPASEDQPKTIVTEFNNVTTAFMVSGVNRIHRISWERVEPPNKYVAA
;
A
#
# COMPACT_ATOMS: atom_id res chain seq x y z
N MET A 1 3.60 17.21 -11.84
CA MET A 1 3.48 18.53 -11.46
C MET A 1 3.83 18.75 -9.99
N SER A 2 4.77 19.53 -9.76
CA SER A 2 5.22 19.77 -8.39
C SER A 2 4.38 20.82 -7.66
N GLN A 3 3.49 21.47 -8.37
CA GLN A 3 2.73 22.54 -7.75
C GLN A 3 1.82 22.05 -6.63
N ASN A 4 1.24 20.88 -6.82
CA ASN A 4 0.38 20.36 -5.79
C ASN A 4 1.12 20.09 -4.49
N SER A 5 2.31 19.55 -4.58
CA SER A 5 3.06 19.31 -3.36
C SER A 5 3.50 20.60 -2.73
N LEU A 6 3.79 21.61 -3.52
CA LEU A 6 4.12 22.91 -2.96
C LEU A 6 2.93 23.51 -2.23
N LEU A 7 1.74 23.40 -2.82
CA LEU A 7 0.55 23.90 -2.16
C LEU A 7 0.29 23.14 -0.86
N ASN A 8 0.47 21.83 -0.88
CA ASN A 8 0.27 21.05 0.33
C ASN A 8 1.23 21.47 1.42
N VAL A 9 2.48 21.70 1.05
CA VAL A 9 3.45 22.14 2.02
C VAL A 9 3.06 23.50 2.60
N SER A 10 2.62 24.43 1.74
CA SER A 10 2.27 25.75 2.23
C SER A 10 1.03 25.70 3.12
N ASN A 11 0.16 24.72 2.92
CA ASN A 11 -1.02 24.56 3.75
C ASN A 11 -0.76 23.68 4.95
N ASN A 12 0.43 23.12 5.08
CA ASN A 12 0.78 22.20 6.16
C ASN A 12 -0.16 21.02 6.23
N GLU A 13 -0.66 20.59 5.10
CA GLU A 13 -1.56 19.45 5.05
C GLU A 13 -0.98 18.32 4.22
N LEU A 14 -1.28 17.12 4.65
CA LEU A 14 -0.87 15.91 3.99
C LEU A 14 -2.12 15.12 3.64
N GLU A 15 -2.23 14.68 2.40
CA GLU A 15 -3.34 13.84 1.98
C GLU A 15 -2.90 12.38 1.97
N ILE A 16 -3.66 11.56 2.65
CA ILE A 16 -3.33 10.15 2.84
C ILE A 16 -4.51 9.30 2.43
N ILE A 17 -4.25 8.27 1.65
CA ILE A 17 -5.24 7.25 1.37
C ILE A 17 -5.15 6.21 2.45
N GLU A 18 -6.26 5.97 3.13
CA GLU A 18 -6.35 4.94 4.15
C GLU A 18 -6.64 3.60 3.49
N PHE A 19 -5.86 2.59 3.83
CA PHE A 19 -6.13 1.25 3.35
C PHE A 19 -6.06 0.28 4.51
N LEU A 20 -6.58 -0.92 4.27
CA LEU A 20 -6.75 -1.91 5.31
C LEU A 20 -5.95 -3.16 5.01
N ILE A 21 -5.35 -3.72 6.04
CA ILE A 21 -4.74 -5.04 5.98
C ILE A 21 -5.47 -5.90 7.00
N ASP A 22 -6.20 -6.90 6.52
CA ASP A 22 -6.94 -7.79 7.39
C ASP A 22 -6.07 -8.94 7.83
N GLU A 23 -6.20 -9.30 9.08
CA GLU A 23 -5.38 -10.33 9.67
C GLU A 23 -6.23 -11.19 10.59
N LYS A 24 -6.01 -12.50 10.55
CA LYS A 24 -6.72 -13.40 11.42
C LYS A 24 -5.93 -13.57 12.71
N GLN A 25 -6.60 -13.35 13.83
CA GLN A 25 -5.97 -13.48 15.12
C GLN A 25 -5.90 -14.95 15.54
N PRO A 26 -5.04 -15.28 16.50
CA PRO A 26 -4.94 -16.67 16.97
C PRO A 26 -6.25 -17.23 17.51
N ASP A 27 -7.13 -16.38 18.04
CA ASP A 27 -8.41 -16.85 18.56
C ASP A 27 -9.46 -17.01 17.47
N GLY A 28 -9.09 -16.78 16.20
CA GLY A 28 -10.00 -16.92 15.08
C GLY A 28 -10.71 -15.65 14.69
N SER A 29 -10.62 -14.61 15.51
CA SER A 29 -11.27 -13.35 15.17
C SER A 29 -10.48 -12.62 14.08
N ALA A 30 -11.13 -11.67 13.43
CA ALA A 30 -10.50 -10.88 12.38
C ALA A 30 -10.11 -9.52 12.94
N TYR A 31 -8.98 -9.01 12.47
CA TYR A 31 -8.50 -7.69 12.83
C TYR A 31 -8.14 -6.94 11.56
N SER A 32 -8.63 -5.73 11.44
CA SER A 32 -8.29 -4.88 10.29
C SER A 32 -7.34 -3.80 10.74
N GLY A 33 -6.09 -3.92 10.33
CA GLY A 33 -5.13 -2.86 10.57
C GLY A 33 -5.35 -1.73 9.59
N ARG A 34 -5.23 -0.51 10.06
CA ARG A 34 -5.38 0.67 9.23
C ARG A 34 -4.01 1.27 8.94
N TYR A 35 -3.79 1.59 7.70
CA TYR A 35 -2.52 2.14 7.23
C TYR A 35 -2.81 3.30 6.31
N GLY A 36 -1.81 4.12 6.07
CA GLY A 36 -1.97 5.25 5.18
C GLY A 36 -0.82 5.36 4.22
N ILE A 37 -1.10 5.85 3.04
CA ILE A 37 -0.07 6.14 2.06
C ILE A 37 -0.33 7.52 1.49
N ASN A 38 0.75 8.28 1.30
CA ASN A 38 0.66 9.61 0.75
C ASN A 38 0.08 9.56 -0.65
N VAL A 39 -0.96 10.35 -0.88
CA VAL A 39 -1.62 10.40 -2.19
C VAL A 39 -0.62 10.70 -3.30
N ALA A 40 0.39 11.51 -3.00
CA ALA A 40 1.37 11.87 -4.02
C ALA A 40 2.16 10.67 -4.55
N LYS A 41 2.18 9.57 -3.81
CA LYS A 41 2.91 8.37 -4.23
C LYS A 41 2.01 7.37 -4.95
N VAL A 42 0.73 7.62 -5.05
CA VAL A 42 -0.22 6.68 -5.63
C VAL A 42 -0.51 7.09 -7.07
N LEU A 43 -0.26 6.17 -7.99
CA LEU A 43 -0.59 6.40 -9.39
C LEU A 43 -2.04 6.07 -9.66
N GLU A 44 -2.50 4.93 -9.17
CA GLU A 44 -3.92 4.58 -9.31
C GLU A 44 -4.24 3.41 -8.40
N ILE A 45 -5.51 3.18 -8.20
CA ILE A 45 -6.02 2.06 -7.41
C ILE A 45 -6.88 1.22 -8.34
N ILE A 46 -6.57 -0.07 -8.41
CA ILE A 46 -7.26 -0.97 -9.33
C ILE A 46 -7.73 -2.20 -8.58
N ARG A 47 -8.57 -2.98 -9.24
CA ARG A 47 -8.94 -4.30 -8.73
C ARG A 47 -7.74 -5.21 -8.89
N MET A 48 -7.83 -6.39 -8.27
CA MET A 48 -6.76 -7.38 -8.41
C MET A 48 -6.53 -7.68 -9.88
N PRO A 49 -5.31 -7.51 -10.37
CA PRO A 49 -5.00 -7.86 -11.74
C PRO A 49 -4.71 -9.34 -11.88
N LYS A 50 -4.68 -9.79 -13.12
CA LYS A 50 -4.23 -11.13 -13.41
C LYS A 50 -2.72 -11.14 -13.45
N VAL A 51 -2.11 -11.94 -12.59
CA VAL A 51 -0.69 -11.86 -12.31
C VAL A 51 0.02 -13.05 -12.95
N THR A 52 1.18 -12.81 -13.53
CA THR A 52 2.06 -13.85 -14.02
C THR A 52 3.17 -14.04 -13.00
N GLU A 53 3.38 -15.29 -12.58
CA GLU A 53 4.43 -15.57 -11.63
C GLU A 53 5.79 -15.37 -12.26
N LEU A 54 6.71 -14.84 -11.47
CA LEU A 54 8.08 -14.61 -11.92
C LEU A 54 8.93 -15.80 -11.53
N PRO A 55 9.79 -16.28 -12.46
CA PRO A 55 10.56 -17.51 -12.18
C PRO A 55 11.61 -17.35 -11.09
N GLU A 56 12.10 -16.13 -10.86
CA GLU A 56 13.17 -15.94 -9.89
C GLU A 56 12.74 -14.90 -8.85
N VAL A 57 11.73 -15.26 -8.08
CA VAL A 57 11.25 -14.39 -7.04
C VAL A 57 12.11 -14.57 -5.80
N GLN A 58 12.64 -13.46 -5.28
CA GLN A 58 13.54 -13.52 -4.14
C GLN A 58 12.80 -13.38 -2.82
N HIS A 59 11.61 -12.82 -2.82
CA HIS A 59 10.86 -12.64 -1.58
C HIS A 59 9.48 -13.24 -1.77
N PRO A 60 8.99 -14.00 -0.78
CA PRO A 60 7.68 -14.63 -0.91
C PRO A 60 6.52 -13.65 -1.03
N SER A 61 6.71 -12.40 -0.62
CA SER A 61 5.64 -11.42 -0.75
C SER A 61 5.41 -10.99 -2.19
N VAL A 62 6.35 -11.27 -3.11
CA VAL A 62 6.16 -10.89 -4.51
C VAL A 62 5.32 -11.96 -5.17
N LEU A 63 4.09 -11.59 -5.54
CA LEU A 63 3.15 -12.53 -6.15
C LEU A 63 3.43 -12.76 -7.62
N GLY A 64 4.06 -11.80 -8.29
CA GLY A 64 4.34 -11.90 -9.71
C GLY A 64 4.33 -10.51 -10.31
N ALA A 65 3.99 -10.43 -11.58
CA ALA A 65 3.93 -9.14 -12.27
C ALA A 65 2.72 -9.12 -13.19
N PHE A 66 2.28 -7.94 -13.53
CA PHE A 66 1.16 -7.75 -14.43
C PHE A 66 1.44 -6.57 -15.34
N ASN A 67 0.71 -6.54 -16.44
CA ASN A 67 0.88 -5.50 -17.44
C ASN A 67 -0.15 -4.41 -17.19
N LEU A 68 0.32 -3.18 -17.05
CA LEU A 68 -0.56 -2.03 -16.91
C LEU A 68 -0.08 -0.96 -17.88
N ARG A 69 -0.89 -0.67 -18.89
CA ARG A 69 -0.57 0.36 -19.87
C ARG A 69 0.81 0.16 -20.46
N SER A 70 1.06 -1.07 -20.90
CA SER A 70 2.32 -1.45 -21.56
C SER A 70 3.54 -1.42 -20.65
N ARG A 71 3.32 -1.39 -19.33
CA ARG A 71 4.41 -1.48 -18.35
C ARG A 71 4.22 -2.74 -17.54
N ILE A 72 5.33 -3.40 -17.25
CA ILE A 72 5.33 -4.58 -16.41
C ILE A 72 5.57 -4.14 -14.98
N ILE A 73 4.62 -4.42 -14.11
CA ILE A 73 4.65 -3.93 -12.74
C ILE A 73 4.62 -5.10 -11.78
N PRO A 74 5.57 -5.18 -10.84
CA PRO A 74 5.53 -6.23 -9.84
C PRO A 74 4.42 -5.99 -8.84
N LEU A 75 3.80 -7.08 -8.40
CA LEU A 75 2.73 -7.03 -7.39
C LEU A 75 3.23 -7.67 -6.12
N VAL A 76 3.14 -6.92 -5.03
CA VAL A 76 3.60 -7.34 -3.72
C VAL A 76 2.40 -7.50 -2.79
N ASP A 77 2.35 -8.63 -2.09
CA ASP A 77 1.37 -8.82 -1.03
C ASP A 77 1.86 -8.05 0.19
N LEU A 78 1.23 -6.93 0.46
CA LEU A 78 1.71 -6.05 1.51
C LEU A 78 1.59 -6.68 2.89
N ALA A 79 0.53 -7.44 3.13
CA ALA A 79 0.39 -8.13 4.40
C ALA A 79 1.58 -9.06 4.64
N MET A 80 1.94 -9.82 3.64
CA MET A 80 3.07 -10.72 3.76
C MET A 80 4.38 -9.98 3.91
N TRP A 81 4.53 -8.88 3.18
CA TRP A 81 5.72 -8.03 3.30
C TRP A 81 5.88 -7.50 4.72
N LEU A 82 4.76 -7.15 5.37
CA LEU A 82 4.77 -6.63 6.73
C LEU A 82 4.87 -7.72 7.78
N GLY A 83 4.97 -8.98 7.37
CA GLY A 83 5.14 -10.07 8.30
C GLY A 83 3.86 -10.58 8.92
N LYS A 84 2.72 -10.28 8.31
CA LYS A 84 1.45 -10.82 8.80
C LYS A 84 1.34 -12.27 8.39
N THR A 85 1.16 -13.15 9.34
CA THR A 85 1.27 -14.57 9.09
C THR A 85 -0.05 -15.23 8.74
N HIS A 86 -1.16 -14.60 9.07
CA HIS A 86 -2.47 -15.20 8.85
C HIS A 86 -3.38 -14.19 8.19
N PRO A 87 -3.23 -13.99 6.88
CA PRO A 87 -4.14 -13.06 6.21
C PRO A 87 -5.55 -13.61 6.28
N ALA A 88 -6.47 -12.72 6.54
CA ALA A 88 -7.86 -13.09 6.49
C ALA A 88 -8.25 -13.36 5.05
N SER A 89 -9.25 -14.18 4.87
CA SER A 89 -9.79 -14.40 3.55
C SER A 89 -10.34 -13.08 3.01
N GLU A 90 -9.86 -12.70 1.84
CA GLU A 90 -10.29 -11.45 1.29
C GLU A 90 -11.29 -11.68 0.22
N ASP A 91 -12.44 -11.04 0.39
CA ASP A 91 -13.45 -11.12 -0.65
C ASP A 91 -13.05 -10.36 -1.87
N GLN A 92 -12.50 -9.18 -1.69
CA GLN A 92 -12.18 -8.34 -2.83
C GLN A 92 -10.97 -7.47 -2.52
N PRO A 93 -9.79 -8.05 -2.61
CA PRO A 93 -8.59 -7.25 -2.39
C PRO A 93 -8.45 -6.19 -3.48
N LYS A 94 -7.75 -5.13 -3.13
CA LYS A 94 -7.46 -4.03 -4.04
C LYS A 94 -5.96 -3.95 -4.26
N THR A 95 -5.61 -3.29 -5.32
CA THR A 95 -4.20 -3.09 -5.67
C THR A 95 -3.93 -1.59 -5.77
N ILE A 96 -2.94 -1.14 -5.00
CA ILE A 96 -2.51 0.26 -5.02
C ILE A 96 -1.21 0.31 -5.83
N VAL A 97 -1.27 1.00 -6.96
CA VAL A 97 -0.09 1.16 -7.81
C VAL A 97 0.63 2.42 -7.38
N THR A 98 1.88 2.28 -7.01
CA THR A 98 2.65 3.38 -6.41
C THR A 98 3.93 3.63 -7.19
N GLU A 99 4.47 4.82 -6.96
CA GLU A 99 5.78 5.17 -7.51
C GLU A 99 6.61 5.84 -6.43
N PHE A 100 7.73 5.21 -6.09
CA PHE A 100 8.69 5.77 -5.15
C PHE A 100 10.04 5.82 -5.85
N ASN A 101 10.65 7.01 -5.88
CA ASN A 101 11.98 7.18 -6.45
C ASN A 101 12.08 6.58 -7.85
N ASN A 102 11.06 6.85 -8.67
CA ASN A 102 10.99 6.39 -10.06
C ASN A 102 10.83 4.88 -10.21
N VAL A 103 10.50 4.18 -9.14
CA VAL A 103 10.21 2.75 -9.18
C VAL A 103 8.72 2.55 -8.99
N THR A 104 8.09 1.88 -9.95
CA THR A 104 6.66 1.59 -9.89
C THR A 104 6.46 0.21 -9.32
N THR A 105 5.68 0.12 -8.27
CA THR A 105 5.37 -1.14 -7.59
C THR A 105 3.90 -1.12 -7.21
N ALA A 106 3.25 -2.27 -7.30
CA ALA A 106 1.86 -2.40 -6.90
C ALA A 106 1.79 -3.23 -5.62
N PHE A 107 0.89 -2.84 -4.73
CA PHE A 107 0.71 -3.52 -3.46
C PHE A 107 -0.72 -4.01 -3.33
N MET A 108 -0.86 -5.30 -3.04
CA MET A 108 -2.16 -5.87 -2.75
C MET A 108 -2.51 -5.60 -1.29
N VAL A 109 -3.69 -5.05 -1.07
CA VAL A 109 -4.21 -4.75 0.25
C VAL A 109 -5.61 -5.33 0.38
N SER A 110 -6.11 -5.42 1.62
CA SER A 110 -7.43 -6.00 1.83
C SER A 110 -8.55 -5.06 1.38
N GLY A 111 -8.34 -3.78 1.50
CA GLY A 111 -9.34 -2.82 1.08
C GLY A 111 -8.80 -1.42 1.12
N VAL A 112 -9.51 -0.51 0.46
CA VAL A 112 -9.16 0.90 0.45
C VAL A 112 -10.36 1.65 1.00
N ASN A 113 -10.10 2.58 1.91
CA ASN A 113 -11.18 3.29 2.57
C ASN A 113 -11.35 4.67 1.96
N ARG A 114 -10.73 5.67 2.53
CA ARG A 114 -10.96 7.02 2.05
C ARG A 114 -9.69 7.86 2.21
N ILE A 115 -9.75 9.07 1.67
CA ILE A 115 -8.64 10.01 1.76
C ILE A 115 -8.84 10.86 3.01
N HIS A 116 -7.76 11.00 3.76
CA HIS A 116 -7.72 11.85 4.95
C HIS A 116 -6.80 13.02 4.71
N ARG A 117 -7.16 14.16 5.24
CA ARG A 117 -6.27 15.31 5.29
C ARG A 117 -5.77 15.46 6.71
N ILE A 118 -4.47 15.43 6.86
CA ILE A 118 -3.84 15.45 8.17
C ILE A 118 -2.86 16.60 8.21
N SER A 119 -2.89 17.34 9.32
CA SER A 119 -1.91 18.40 9.51
C SER A 119 -0.54 17.78 9.74
N TRP A 120 0.49 18.36 9.13
CA TRP A 120 1.86 17.91 9.36
C TRP A 120 2.21 17.91 10.84
N GLU A 121 1.61 18.77 11.60
CA GLU A 121 1.89 18.85 13.02
C GLU A 121 1.45 17.62 13.77
N ARG A 122 0.54 16.84 13.19
CA ARG A 122 0.06 15.61 13.82
C ARG A 122 0.83 14.39 13.40
N VAL A 123 1.75 14.54 12.47
CA VAL A 123 2.54 13.42 11.99
C VAL A 123 3.71 13.24 12.95
N GLU A 124 3.80 12.07 13.53
CA GLU A 124 4.87 11.75 14.46
C GLU A 124 5.95 10.94 13.75
N PRO A 125 7.20 11.18 14.07
CA PRO A 125 8.25 10.33 13.52
C PRO A 125 8.10 8.91 14.07
N PRO A 126 8.53 7.90 13.31
CA PRO A 126 8.49 6.54 13.83
C PRO A 126 9.41 6.42 15.03
N ASN A 127 8.99 5.65 16.02
CA ASN A 127 9.85 5.44 17.18
C ASN A 127 10.92 4.42 16.82
N LYS A 128 11.88 4.25 17.72
CA LYS A 128 13.04 3.42 17.41
C LYS A 128 12.69 1.95 17.22
N TYR A 129 11.52 1.53 17.64
CA TYR A 129 11.11 0.13 17.47
C TYR A 129 10.43 -0.11 16.14
N VAL A 130 10.00 0.95 15.48
CA VAL A 130 9.24 0.85 14.24
C VAL A 130 10.11 1.21 13.04
N ALA A 131 11.07 2.07 13.25
CA ALA A 131 11.89 2.64 12.16
C ALA A 131 12.98 1.69 11.76
N ALA A 132 12.84 0.57 11.40
CA ALA A 132 13.92 -0.35 11.03
C ALA A 132 14.03 -0.52 9.51
#